data_db7ad9974615c9f22ee0425b787abad1
#
_entry.id   db7ad9974615c9f22ee0425b787abad1
#
_cell.length_a   1.000
_cell.length_b   1.000
_cell.length_c   1.000
_cell.angle_alpha   90.00
_cell.angle_beta   90.00
_cell.angle_gamma   90.00
#
_symmetry.space_group_name_H-M   'P 1'
#
loop_
_entity.id
_entity.type
_entity.pdbx_description
1 polymer ?
#
loop_
_entity_poly.entity_id
_entity_poly.type
_entity_poly.pdbx_seq_one_letter_code
_entity_poly.pdbx_strand_id
1 'polypeptide(L)'
;MRDSATVQQIVELLRQTSRGEPTQTATLRPEAGVWHIEFGGKSVHVPDFKGLWHLRELVSRPREPILALSLVAAQGDEPLLVGDAGPQLDREALRQYRKRLADLDEELEEAEAHHDVARHAKRSAEREALLGELARATGLGGKARRTGSPTEKARLNVTRTLRHAIAYFSTAIPDLAAHLDESIVTGVSCCYEPRIDIAWTT
;
A
#
# COMPACT_ATOMS: atom_id res chain seq x y z
N MET A 1 -14.66 -46.10 -25.71
CA MET A 1 -14.69 -44.67 -26.03
C MET A 1 -16.03 -44.05 -25.60
N ARG A 2 -16.43 -44.19 -24.32
CA ARG A 2 -17.73 -43.60 -23.84
C ARG A 2 -17.66 -42.83 -22.52
N ASP A 3 -16.47 -42.62 -21.96
CA ASP A 3 -16.36 -42.03 -20.61
C ASP A 3 -15.91 -40.56 -20.55
N SER A 4 -15.31 -40.00 -21.61
CA SER A 4 -14.82 -38.61 -21.57
C SER A 4 -15.94 -37.56 -21.58
N ALA A 5 -17.05 -37.83 -22.28
CA ALA A 5 -18.20 -36.90 -22.34
C ALA A 5 -18.95 -36.83 -20.99
N THR A 6 -19.05 -37.97 -20.29
CA THR A 6 -19.69 -38.05 -19.00
C THR A 6 -18.91 -37.33 -17.90
N VAL A 7 -17.57 -37.44 -17.91
CA VAL A 7 -16.70 -36.75 -16.96
C VAL A 7 -16.73 -35.22 -17.17
N GLN A 8 -16.69 -34.78 -18.42
CA GLN A 8 -16.84 -33.34 -18.74
C GLN A 8 -18.20 -32.78 -18.34
N GLN A 9 -19.26 -33.55 -18.50
CA GLN A 9 -20.62 -33.15 -18.12
C GLN A 9 -20.77 -33.10 -16.61
N ILE A 10 -20.14 -34.01 -15.86
CA ILE A 10 -20.13 -34.00 -14.39
C ILE A 10 -19.28 -32.82 -13.87
N VAL A 11 -18.13 -32.53 -14.48
CA VAL A 11 -17.30 -31.38 -14.11
C VAL A 11 -18.03 -30.08 -14.38
N GLU A 12 -18.77 -29.96 -15.47
CA GLU A 12 -19.57 -28.76 -15.78
C GLU A 12 -20.77 -28.63 -14.85
N LEU A 13 -21.47 -29.74 -14.52
CA LEU A 13 -22.50 -29.77 -13.47
C LEU A 13 -21.95 -29.38 -12.09
N LEU A 14 -20.79 -29.87 -11.71
CA LEU A 14 -20.13 -29.50 -10.46
C LEU A 14 -19.70 -28.02 -10.44
N ARG A 15 -19.26 -27.45 -11.56
CA ARG A 15 -19.00 -26.02 -11.70
C ARG A 15 -20.25 -25.17 -11.62
N GLN A 16 -21.37 -25.65 -12.13
CA GLN A 16 -22.68 -24.95 -12.04
C GLN A 16 -23.28 -25.08 -10.64
N THR A 17 -23.08 -26.19 -9.95
CA THR A 17 -23.54 -26.39 -8.57
C THR A 17 -22.67 -25.66 -7.54
N SER A 18 -21.42 -25.33 -7.88
CA SER A 18 -20.52 -24.53 -7.04
C SER A 18 -20.77 -23.02 -7.10
N ARG A 19 -21.60 -22.55 -8.04
CA ARG A 19 -22.18 -21.21 -8.01
C ARG A 19 -23.51 -21.30 -7.27
N GLY A 20 -23.45 -21.45 -5.93
CA GLY A 20 -24.62 -21.26 -5.08
C GLY A 20 -25.26 -19.92 -5.42
N GLU A 21 -26.60 -19.88 -5.53
CA GLU A 21 -27.30 -18.60 -5.61
C GLU A 21 -26.83 -17.73 -4.43
N PRO A 22 -26.58 -16.43 -4.66
CA PRO A 22 -26.11 -15.56 -3.59
C PRO A 22 -27.14 -15.60 -2.45
N THR A 23 -26.68 -16.03 -1.29
CA THR A 23 -27.55 -16.21 -0.12
C THR A 23 -28.01 -14.87 0.46
N GLN A 24 -27.35 -13.77 0.03
CA GLN A 24 -27.63 -12.43 0.51
C GLN A 24 -27.31 -11.38 -0.59
N THR A 25 -28.11 -10.33 -0.61
CA THR A 25 -27.88 -9.16 -1.50
C THR A 25 -27.35 -7.99 -0.69
N ALA A 26 -26.50 -7.18 -1.32
CA ALA A 26 -25.97 -5.96 -0.74
C ALA A 26 -25.82 -4.86 -1.82
N THR A 27 -25.89 -3.61 -1.42
CA THR A 27 -25.72 -2.45 -2.30
C THR A 27 -24.56 -1.61 -1.78
N LEU A 28 -23.69 -1.16 -2.69
CA LEU A 28 -22.62 -0.22 -2.42
C LEU A 28 -22.39 0.63 -3.66
N ARG A 29 -23.13 1.71 -3.81
CA ARG A 29 -23.07 2.54 -5.02
C ARG A 29 -23.02 4.04 -4.73
N PRO A 30 -22.33 4.85 -5.54
CA PRO A 30 -22.36 6.29 -5.43
C PRO A 30 -23.68 6.85 -5.99
N GLU A 31 -24.28 7.80 -5.25
CA GLU A 31 -25.48 8.52 -5.65
C GLU A 31 -25.31 10.02 -5.35
N ALA A 32 -25.24 10.85 -6.38
CA ALA A 32 -25.26 12.33 -6.26
C ALA A 32 -24.32 12.90 -5.16
N GLY A 33 -23.09 12.40 -5.04
CA GLY A 33 -22.08 12.87 -4.09
C GLY A 33 -22.12 12.22 -2.70
N VAL A 34 -23.01 11.26 -2.49
CA VAL A 34 -23.06 10.36 -1.33
C VAL A 34 -23.03 8.91 -1.79
N TRP A 35 -22.82 7.98 -0.87
CA TRP A 35 -22.91 6.56 -1.16
C TRP A 35 -24.17 5.98 -0.54
N HIS A 36 -24.92 5.25 -1.32
CA HIS A 36 -26.00 4.40 -0.83
C HIS A 36 -25.47 3.01 -0.53
N ILE A 37 -25.66 2.57 0.70
CA ILE A 37 -25.16 1.29 1.21
C ILE A 37 -26.31 0.56 1.85
N GLU A 38 -26.54 -0.67 1.41
CA GLU A 38 -27.58 -1.55 1.96
C GLU A 38 -26.99 -2.92 2.27
N PHE A 39 -27.31 -3.47 3.44
CA PHE A 39 -26.87 -4.78 3.88
C PHE A 39 -27.80 -5.31 4.98
N GLY A 40 -28.26 -6.56 4.83
CA GLY A 40 -29.11 -7.20 5.83
C GLY A 40 -30.40 -6.43 6.15
N GLY A 41 -30.99 -5.76 5.15
CA GLY A 41 -32.21 -4.95 5.31
C GLY A 41 -32.01 -3.60 5.99
N LYS A 42 -30.77 -3.21 6.30
CA LYS A 42 -30.41 -1.89 6.82
C LYS A 42 -29.79 -1.08 5.70
N SER A 43 -30.15 0.20 5.58
CA SER A 43 -29.57 1.11 4.59
C SER A 43 -29.07 2.41 5.25
N VAL A 44 -28.02 2.99 4.66
CA VAL A 44 -27.42 4.24 5.11
C VAL A 44 -26.87 5.04 3.93
N HIS A 45 -26.92 6.35 4.03
CA HIS A 45 -26.20 7.25 3.10
C HIS A 45 -24.96 7.78 3.80
N VAL A 46 -23.82 7.67 3.11
CA VAL A 46 -22.49 7.97 3.65
C VAL A 46 -21.83 9.00 2.76
N PRO A 47 -21.17 10.04 3.30
CA PRO A 47 -20.36 10.95 2.50
C PRO A 47 -19.31 10.21 1.68
N ASP A 48 -18.94 10.77 0.52
CA ASP A 48 -17.90 10.20 -0.31
C ASP A 48 -16.52 10.29 0.35
N PHE A 49 -15.82 9.16 0.43
CA PHE A 49 -14.44 9.08 0.83
C PHE A 49 -13.71 7.87 0.21
N LYS A 50 -12.40 7.99 0.07
CA LYS A 50 -11.55 7.05 -0.70
C LYS A 50 -11.74 5.56 -0.35
N GLY A 51 -12.00 5.24 0.90
CA GLY A 51 -12.18 3.85 1.34
C GLY A 51 -13.37 3.15 0.69
N LEU A 52 -14.43 3.88 0.35
CA LEU A 52 -15.61 3.33 -0.31
C LEU A 52 -15.33 2.92 -1.75
N TRP A 53 -14.50 3.68 -2.46
CA TRP A 53 -14.06 3.35 -3.81
C TRP A 53 -13.18 2.09 -3.82
N HIS A 54 -12.23 1.98 -2.88
CA HIS A 54 -11.42 0.76 -2.73
C HIS A 54 -12.30 -0.44 -2.40
N LEU A 55 -13.28 -0.25 -1.50
CA LEU A 55 -14.20 -1.30 -1.11
C LEU A 55 -15.04 -1.77 -2.31
N ARG A 56 -15.59 -0.82 -3.09
CA ARG A 56 -16.36 -1.12 -4.31
C ARG A 56 -15.56 -1.98 -5.29
N GLU A 57 -14.31 -1.61 -5.57
CA GLU A 57 -13.44 -2.38 -6.46
C GLU A 57 -13.21 -3.81 -5.96
N LEU A 58 -13.05 -3.99 -4.65
CA LEU A 58 -12.83 -5.31 -4.07
C LEU A 58 -14.10 -6.17 -4.10
N VAL A 59 -15.26 -5.63 -3.69
CA VAL A 59 -16.51 -6.41 -3.65
C VAL A 59 -17.06 -6.70 -5.04
N SER A 60 -16.71 -5.90 -6.06
CA SER A 60 -17.08 -6.17 -7.47
C SER A 60 -16.31 -7.35 -8.08
N ARG A 61 -15.20 -7.77 -7.46
CA ARG A 61 -14.32 -8.85 -7.91
C ARG A 61 -13.97 -9.80 -6.76
N PRO A 62 -14.97 -10.53 -6.23
CA PRO A 62 -14.75 -11.42 -5.09
C PRO A 62 -13.73 -12.51 -5.43
N ARG A 63 -12.83 -12.78 -4.48
CA ARG A 63 -11.73 -13.76 -4.57
C ARG A 63 -10.65 -13.43 -5.62
N GLU A 64 -10.70 -12.24 -6.22
CA GLU A 64 -9.66 -11.75 -7.14
C GLU A 64 -8.71 -10.82 -6.38
N PRO A 65 -7.41 -11.15 -6.29
CA PRO A 65 -6.44 -10.28 -5.65
C PRO A 65 -6.12 -9.06 -6.53
N ILE A 66 -6.24 -7.86 -5.97
CA ILE A 66 -5.98 -6.58 -6.64
C ILE A 66 -4.79 -5.91 -5.97
N LEU A 67 -3.80 -5.48 -6.75
CA LEU A 67 -2.65 -4.76 -6.21
C LEU A 67 -3.09 -3.43 -5.56
N ALA A 68 -2.59 -3.14 -4.37
CA ALA A 68 -2.86 -1.87 -3.68
C ALA A 68 -2.48 -0.65 -4.54
N LEU A 69 -1.41 -0.77 -5.35
CA LEU A 69 -1.00 0.26 -6.30
C LEU A 69 -2.06 0.51 -7.38
N SER A 70 -2.71 -0.55 -7.88
CA SER A 70 -3.80 -0.44 -8.87
C SER A 70 -5.04 0.20 -8.27
N LEU A 71 -5.38 -0.11 -7.01
CA LEU A 71 -6.50 0.51 -6.30
C LEU A 71 -6.31 2.02 -6.13
N VAL A 72 -5.09 2.48 -5.85
CA VAL A 72 -4.76 3.89 -5.76
C VAL A 72 -4.82 4.56 -7.13
N ALA A 73 -4.27 3.93 -8.17
CA ALA A 73 -4.25 4.46 -9.53
C ALA A 73 -5.67 4.61 -10.13
N ALA A 74 -6.58 3.69 -9.84
CA ALA A 74 -7.97 3.71 -10.34
C ALA A 74 -8.78 4.94 -9.86
N GLN A 75 -8.34 5.60 -8.79
CA GLN A 75 -9.01 6.80 -8.27
C GLN A 75 -8.48 8.13 -8.85
N GLY A 76 -7.60 8.07 -9.86
CA GLY A 76 -6.96 9.27 -10.40
C GLY A 76 -5.99 9.93 -9.40
N ASP A 77 -5.85 9.35 -8.20
CA ASP A 77 -4.67 9.59 -7.44
C ASP A 77 -3.54 8.99 -8.28
N GLU A 78 -2.76 9.84 -8.94
CA GLU A 78 -1.45 9.40 -9.35
C GLU A 78 -0.89 8.65 -8.15
N PRO A 79 -0.45 7.39 -8.30
CA PRO A 79 0.34 6.78 -7.25
C PRO A 79 1.37 7.83 -6.97
N LEU A 80 1.32 8.51 -5.78
CA LEU A 80 2.19 9.62 -5.51
C LEU A 80 3.62 9.22 -5.85
N LEU A 81 3.94 9.21 -7.11
CA LEU A 81 5.13 9.73 -7.72
C LEU A 81 5.10 11.28 -7.54
N VAL A 82 4.52 11.77 -6.40
CA VAL A 82 5.14 12.85 -5.73
C VAL A 82 6.45 12.17 -5.37
N GLY A 83 7.20 12.11 -6.41
CA GLY A 83 8.53 12.58 -6.34
C GLY A 83 8.54 13.64 -5.30
N ASP A 84 8.58 13.19 -4.03
CA ASP A 84 9.47 13.82 -3.16
C ASP A 84 10.74 13.85 -4.02
N ALA A 85 11.07 15.05 -4.57
CA ALA A 85 12.35 15.30 -5.22
C ALA A 85 13.49 15.03 -4.21
N GLY A 86 13.13 14.60 -3.00
CA GLY A 86 13.97 14.16 -1.93
C GLY A 86 14.80 12.89 -2.18
N PRO A 87 14.34 11.77 -2.76
CA PRO A 87 15.18 10.57 -2.74
C PRO A 87 16.15 10.42 -3.91
N GLN A 88 15.98 11.10 -5.01
CA GLN A 88 16.89 10.96 -6.17
C GLN A 88 18.08 11.90 -6.08
N LEU A 89 17.86 13.11 -5.57
CA LEU A 89 18.92 14.02 -5.15
C LEU A 89 19.72 13.39 -4.00
N ASP A 90 19.03 12.71 -3.07
CA ASP A 90 19.65 12.02 -1.96
C ASP A 90 20.56 10.86 -2.36
N ARG A 91 20.23 10.05 -3.37
CA ARG A 91 21.11 8.93 -3.76
C ARG A 91 22.40 9.38 -4.42
N GLU A 92 22.32 10.38 -5.28
CA GLU A 92 23.50 10.95 -5.92
C GLU A 92 24.31 11.77 -4.91
N ALA A 93 23.66 12.60 -4.13
CA ALA A 93 24.31 13.33 -3.03
C ALA A 93 24.95 12.36 -2.02
N LEU A 94 24.24 11.29 -1.61
CA LEU A 94 24.79 10.26 -0.70
C LEU A 94 26.01 9.54 -1.29
N ARG A 95 26.07 9.31 -2.60
CA ARG A 95 27.25 8.75 -3.28
C ARG A 95 28.41 9.72 -3.24
N GLN A 96 28.14 11.00 -3.53
CA GLN A 96 29.17 12.05 -3.49
C GLN A 96 29.69 12.27 -2.07
N TYR A 97 28.82 12.29 -1.06
CA TYR A 97 29.24 12.38 0.34
C TYR A 97 30.10 11.19 0.77
N ARG A 98 29.72 9.96 0.39
CA ARG A 98 30.50 8.75 0.71
C ARG A 98 31.87 8.78 0.02
N LYS A 99 31.90 9.20 -1.25
CA LYS A 99 33.16 9.35 -1.97
C LYS A 99 34.05 10.38 -1.29
N ARG A 100 33.50 11.56 -0.96
CA ARG A 100 34.27 12.61 -0.29
C ARG A 100 34.80 12.21 1.09
N LEU A 101 34.02 11.43 1.84
CA LEU A 101 34.48 10.87 3.11
C LEU A 101 35.64 9.89 2.93
N ALA A 102 35.63 9.04 1.92
CA ALA A 102 36.73 8.15 1.60
C ALA A 102 37.99 8.94 1.21
N ASP A 103 37.83 9.98 0.34
CA ASP A 103 38.94 10.87 -0.06
C ASP A 103 39.53 11.59 1.19
N LEU A 104 38.68 12.00 2.14
CA LEU A 104 39.14 12.66 3.38
C LEU A 104 39.84 11.68 4.33
N ASP A 105 39.43 10.41 4.40
CA ASP A 105 40.10 9.41 5.17
C ASP A 105 41.54 9.15 4.63
N GLU A 106 41.72 9.09 3.30
CA GLU A 106 43.03 9.00 2.64
C GLU A 106 43.89 10.27 2.90
N GLU A 107 43.30 11.46 2.79
CA GLU A 107 44.02 12.75 3.05
C GLU A 107 44.44 12.87 4.53
N LEU A 108 43.69 12.29 5.48
CA LEU A 108 44.03 12.25 6.90
C LEU A 108 45.19 11.31 7.15
N GLU A 109 45.20 10.10 6.55
CA GLU A 109 46.32 9.16 6.64
C GLU A 109 47.62 9.75 6.07
N GLU A 110 47.54 10.45 4.92
CA GLU A 110 48.70 11.15 4.36
C GLU A 110 49.21 12.27 5.28
N ALA A 111 48.32 13.09 5.85
CA ALA A 111 48.70 14.16 6.78
C ALA A 111 49.34 13.61 8.04
N GLU A 112 48.87 12.48 8.55
CA GLU A 112 49.43 11.79 9.70
C GLU A 112 50.82 11.21 9.40
N ALA A 113 50.98 10.55 8.23
CA ALA A 113 52.28 10.03 7.76
C ALA A 113 53.34 11.10 7.60
N HIS A 114 52.93 12.32 7.21
CA HIS A 114 53.84 13.48 7.01
C HIS A 114 53.95 14.38 8.26
N HIS A 115 53.29 14.04 9.37
CA HIS A 115 53.21 14.82 10.61
C HIS A 115 52.72 16.26 10.40
N ASP A 116 51.84 16.47 9.38
CA ASP A 116 51.23 17.76 9.08
C ASP A 116 49.98 18.00 9.94
N VAL A 117 50.23 18.52 11.16
CA VAL A 117 49.17 18.76 12.15
C VAL A 117 48.10 19.74 11.66
N ALA A 118 48.52 20.76 10.85
CA ALA A 118 47.59 21.78 10.36
C ALA A 118 46.66 21.20 9.29
N ARG A 119 47.17 20.39 8.36
CA ARG A 119 46.37 19.70 7.34
C ARG A 119 45.48 18.69 7.98
N HIS A 120 45.95 17.89 8.95
CA HIS A 120 45.17 16.91 9.67
C HIS A 120 43.99 17.58 10.40
N ALA A 121 44.20 18.66 11.15
CA ALA A 121 43.14 19.38 11.86
C ALA A 121 42.05 19.92 10.89
N LYS A 122 42.47 20.48 9.73
CA LYS A 122 41.55 21.01 8.73
C LYS A 122 40.69 19.88 8.10
N ARG A 123 41.28 18.74 7.77
CA ARG A 123 40.57 17.62 7.14
C ARG A 123 39.66 16.90 8.14
N SER A 124 40.07 16.80 9.40
CA SER A 124 39.25 16.26 10.47
C SER A 124 37.96 17.09 10.71
N ALA A 125 38.10 18.43 10.72
CA ALA A 125 36.95 19.33 10.85
C ALA A 125 36.00 19.24 9.64
N GLU A 126 36.53 19.13 8.41
CA GLU A 126 35.70 18.90 7.22
C GLU A 126 34.96 17.58 7.26
N ARG A 127 35.63 16.51 7.70
CA ARG A 127 35.03 15.17 7.89
C ARG A 127 33.90 15.19 8.91
N GLU A 128 34.08 15.83 10.07
CA GLU A 128 33.05 15.98 11.08
C GLU A 128 31.83 16.76 10.58
N ALA A 129 32.04 17.85 9.85
CA ALA A 129 30.98 18.63 9.24
C ALA A 129 30.15 17.79 8.25
N LEU A 130 30.80 17.02 7.37
CA LEU A 130 30.16 16.11 6.42
C LEU A 130 29.39 14.98 7.11
N LEU A 131 29.94 14.38 8.17
CA LEU A 131 29.23 13.38 8.96
C LEU A 131 28.03 13.98 9.67
N GLY A 132 28.12 15.20 10.18
CA GLY A 132 26.99 15.92 10.77
C GLY A 132 25.87 16.22 9.76
N GLU A 133 26.21 16.57 8.52
CA GLU A 133 25.22 16.74 7.45
C GLU A 133 24.60 15.43 7.02
N LEU A 134 25.39 14.38 6.87
CA LEU A 134 24.90 13.05 6.54
C LEU A 134 23.96 12.51 7.63
N ALA A 135 24.29 12.70 8.91
CA ALA A 135 23.46 12.31 10.03
C ALA A 135 22.12 13.07 10.05
N ARG A 136 22.13 14.36 9.70
CA ARG A 136 20.90 15.18 9.56
C ARG A 136 20.05 14.72 8.38
N ALA A 137 20.68 14.42 7.25
CA ALA A 137 20.00 13.98 6.03
C ALA A 137 19.46 12.53 6.14
N THR A 138 20.15 11.65 6.89
CA THR A 138 19.78 10.22 7.04
C THR A 138 18.99 9.91 8.31
N GLY A 139 18.88 10.84 9.26
CA GLY A 139 18.29 10.61 10.58
C GLY A 139 19.22 9.80 11.48
N LEU A 140 19.00 9.92 12.81
CA LEU A 140 19.74 9.20 13.85
C LEU A 140 19.65 7.68 13.62
N GLY A 141 20.72 7.08 13.10
CA GLY A 141 20.81 5.64 12.87
C GLY A 141 21.39 5.21 11.53
N GLY A 142 21.81 6.13 10.64
CA GLY A 142 22.50 5.79 9.37
C GLY A 142 21.67 5.01 8.35
N LYS A 143 20.40 4.74 8.65
CA LYS A 143 19.41 4.25 7.69
C LYS A 143 18.78 5.48 7.03
N ALA A 144 19.07 5.70 5.74
CA ALA A 144 18.22 6.56 4.93
C ALA A 144 16.78 6.24 5.33
N ARG A 145 15.98 7.23 5.75
CA ARG A 145 14.54 7.04 5.87
C ARG A 145 14.13 6.48 4.52
N ARG A 146 13.89 5.19 4.48
CA ARG A 146 13.26 4.56 3.36
C ARG A 146 11.91 5.24 3.27
N THR A 147 11.83 6.28 2.46
CA THR A 147 10.56 6.74 1.93
C THR A 147 10.00 5.48 1.30
N GLY A 148 8.97 4.87 1.93
CA GLY A 148 8.51 3.53 1.57
C GLY A 148 8.31 3.49 0.06
N SER A 149 8.68 2.37 -0.58
CA SER A 149 8.48 2.21 -2.03
C SER A 149 7.06 2.65 -2.40
N PRO A 150 6.77 3.11 -3.61
CA PRO A 150 5.41 3.42 -4.04
C PRO A 150 4.41 2.34 -3.68
N THR A 151 4.83 1.07 -3.78
CA THR A 151 4.07 -0.10 -3.36
C THR A 151 3.76 -0.11 -1.86
N GLU A 152 4.73 0.24 -1.00
CA GLU A 152 4.52 0.27 0.45
C GLU A 152 3.63 1.45 0.87
N LYS A 153 3.79 2.61 0.22
CA LYS A 153 2.90 3.76 0.43
C LYS A 153 1.46 3.42 0.02
N ALA A 154 1.27 2.79 -1.14
CA ALA A 154 -0.03 2.34 -1.60
C ALA A 154 -0.65 1.32 -0.63
N ARG A 155 0.11 0.31 -0.20
CA ARG A 155 -0.31 -0.68 0.78
C ARG A 155 -0.83 -0.03 2.07
N LEU A 156 -0.05 0.88 2.64
CA LEU A 156 -0.42 1.57 3.88
C LEU A 156 -1.64 2.47 3.68
N ASN A 157 -1.73 3.18 2.55
CA ASN A 157 -2.87 4.04 2.23
C ASN A 157 -4.16 3.23 2.09
N VAL A 158 -4.14 2.17 1.26
CA VAL A 158 -5.32 1.32 1.03
C VAL A 158 -5.76 0.63 2.32
N THR A 159 -4.82 0.05 3.07
CA THR A 159 -5.14 -0.58 4.37
C THR A 159 -5.81 0.40 5.32
N ARG A 160 -5.28 1.63 5.45
CA ARG A 160 -5.84 2.64 6.34
C ARG A 160 -7.24 3.09 5.91
N THR A 161 -7.44 3.34 4.61
CA THR A 161 -8.72 3.81 4.09
C THR A 161 -9.80 2.74 4.14
N LEU A 162 -9.48 1.48 3.88
CA LEU A 162 -10.40 0.35 4.05
C LEU A 162 -10.79 0.17 5.52
N ARG A 163 -9.83 0.18 6.44
CA ARG A 163 -10.13 0.10 7.89
C ARG A 163 -10.98 1.26 8.38
N HIS A 164 -10.75 2.46 7.86
CA HIS A 164 -11.60 3.61 8.16
C HIS A 164 -13.04 3.40 7.68
N ALA A 165 -13.24 2.85 6.47
CA ALA A 165 -14.57 2.53 5.96
C ALA A 165 -15.28 1.47 6.83
N ILE A 166 -14.60 0.40 7.19
CA ILE A 166 -15.14 -0.65 8.06
C ILE A 166 -15.52 -0.08 9.44
N ALA A 167 -14.64 0.73 10.04
CA ALA A 167 -14.91 1.38 11.33
C ALA A 167 -16.11 2.33 11.25
N TYR A 168 -16.32 3.01 10.14
CA TYR A 168 -17.50 3.85 9.93
C TYR A 168 -18.78 3.02 9.98
N PHE A 169 -18.79 1.84 9.33
CA PHE A 169 -19.95 0.94 9.33
C PHE A 169 -20.22 0.30 10.68
N SER A 170 -19.24 0.18 11.57
CA SER A 170 -19.44 -0.44 12.88
C SER A 170 -20.56 0.23 13.70
N THR A 171 -20.80 1.52 13.46
CA THR A 171 -21.88 2.27 14.12
C THR A 171 -23.21 2.20 13.35
N ALA A 172 -23.14 2.28 12.00
CA ALA A 172 -24.35 2.39 11.16
C ALA A 172 -24.94 1.03 10.79
N ILE A 173 -24.10 0.09 10.36
CA ILE A 173 -24.48 -1.27 9.95
C ILE A 173 -23.45 -2.27 10.52
N PRO A 174 -23.52 -2.62 11.82
CA PRO A 174 -22.51 -3.47 12.48
C PRO A 174 -22.29 -4.82 11.79
N ASP A 175 -23.36 -5.42 11.26
CA ASP A 175 -23.30 -6.70 10.56
C ASP A 175 -22.45 -6.62 9.27
N LEU A 176 -22.55 -5.49 8.56
CA LEU A 176 -21.68 -5.21 7.40
C LEU A 176 -20.23 -5.02 7.83
N ALA A 177 -19.99 -4.27 8.90
CA ALA A 177 -18.64 -4.06 9.41
C ALA A 177 -17.96 -5.37 9.80
N ALA A 178 -18.66 -6.24 10.53
CA ALA A 178 -18.15 -7.56 10.91
C ALA A 178 -17.86 -8.43 9.67
N HIS A 179 -18.78 -8.46 8.72
CA HIS A 179 -18.61 -9.20 7.46
C HIS A 179 -17.36 -8.72 6.68
N LEU A 180 -17.19 -7.41 6.53
CA LEU A 180 -16.07 -6.84 5.80
C LEU A 180 -14.73 -7.03 6.52
N ASP A 181 -14.71 -6.92 7.85
CA ASP A 181 -13.49 -7.13 8.65
C ASP A 181 -12.99 -8.59 8.55
N GLU A 182 -13.90 -9.54 8.49
CA GLU A 182 -13.58 -10.96 8.29
C GLU A 182 -13.21 -11.33 6.84
N SER A 183 -13.74 -10.58 5.86
CA SER A 183 -13.65 -10.96 4.44
C SER A 183 -12.60 -10.17 3.66
N ILE A 184 -12.12 -9.03 4.18
CA ILE A 184 -11.14 -8.20 3.47
C ILE A 184 -9.73 -8.50 3.94
N VAL A 185 -8.92 -9.06 3.04
CA VAL A 185 -7.49 -9.24 3.21
C VAL A 185 -6.76 -8.02 2.65
N THR A 186 -5.89 -7.40 3.45
CA THR A 186 -5.10 -6.24 3.04
C THR A 186 -3.62 -6.56 3.01
N GLY A 187 -2.90 -6.01 2.01
CA GLY A 187 -1.47 -6.24 1.84
C GLY A 187 -0.93 -5.47 0.63
N VAL A 188 0.15 -5.94 0.03
CA VAL A 188 0.62 -5.49 -1.29
C VAL A 188 -0.45 -5.79 -2.34
N SER A 189 -1.13 -6.91 -2.15
CA SER A 189 -2.37 -7.28 -2.83
C SER A 189 -3.50 -7.31 -1.81
N CYS A 190 -4.65 -6.78 -2.19
CA CYS A 190 -5.88 -6.79 -1.39
C CYS A 190 -6.91 -7.68 -2.06
N CYS A 191 -7.72 -8.37 -1.28
CA CYS A 191 -8.74 -9.29 -1.79
C CYS A 191 -9.99 -9.23 -0.91
N TYR A 192 -11.16 -9.42 -1.52
CA TYR A 192 -12.39 -9.68 -0.81
C TYR A 192 -12.69 -11.19 -0.90
N GLU A 193 -12.60 -11.88 0.24
CA GLU A 193 -12.74 -13.33 0.36
C GLU A 193 -13.95 -13.67 1.26
N PRO A 194 -15.18 -13.51 0.76
CA PRO A 194 -16.36 -13.76 1.57
C PRO A 194 -16.53 -15.26 1.85
N ARG A 195 -16.96 -15.59 3.08
CA ARG A 195 -17.32 -16.96 3.47
C ARG A 195 -18.64 -17.41 2.86
N ILE A 196 -19.55 -16.48 2.62
CA ILE A 196 -20.84 -16.67 1.94
C ILE A 196 -20.88 -15.78 0.71
N ASP A 197 -21.45 -16.26 -0.37
CA ASP A 197 -21.58 -15.49 -1.59
C ASP A 197 -22.65 -14.40 -1.42
N ILE A 198 -22.24 -13.16 -1.65
CA ILE A 198 -23.09 -11.96 -1.59
C ILE A 198 -23.17 -11.36 -2.98
N ALA A 199 -24.40 -11.11 -3.45
CA ALA A 199 -24.61 -10.37 -4.69
C ALA A 199 -24.53 -8.87 -4.40
N TRP A 200 -23.41 -8.25 -4.79
CA TRP A 200 -23.21 -6.82 -4.66
C TRP A 200 -23.75 -6.06 -5.87
N THR A 201 -24.54 -5.02 -5.60
CA THR A 201 -24.86 -3.95 -6.59
C THR A 201 -23.90 -2.78 -6.33
N THR A 202 -22.97 -2.51 -7.28
CA THR A 202 -21.89 -1.52 -7.11
C THR A 202 -21.98 -0.36 -8.10
#